data_e798ce0acb91bb19ca8f267831cf97e3
#
_entry.id   e798ce0acb91bb19ca8f267831cf97e3
#
_cell.length_a   1.000
_cell.length_b   1.000
_cell.length_c   1.000
_cell.angle_alpha   90.00
_cell.angle_beta   90.00
_cell.angle_gamma   90.00
#
_symmetry.space_group_name_H-M   'P 1'
#
loop_
_entity.id
_entity.type
_entity.pdbx_description
1 polymer ?
#
loop_
_entity_poly.entity_id
_entity_poly.type
_entity_poly.pdbx_seq_one_letter_code
_entity_poly.pdbx_strand_id
1 'polypeptide(L)'
;AYPSRQCTLWAYLRRSQLSLPVGSYMGNGADWANTARGLGYLVNNTPHVGAAMVFARGQSVGGHWTADWQYGHVAVVERVNADGSVLISEGGTGFATFPAWETISNAGAYQYVHY
;
A
#
# COMPACT_ATOMS: atom_id res chain seq x y z
N ALA A 1 -4.14 15.62 -5.93
CA ALA A 1 -3.63 14.79 -6.98
C ALA A 1 -4.12 13.34 -6.97
N TYR A 2 -4.75 12.89 -5.87
CA TYR A 2 -5.29 11.53 -5.81
C TYR A 2 -6.83 11.59 -5.78
N PRO A 3 -7.49 10.74 -6.62
CA PRO A 3 -8.95 10.73 -6.67
C PRO A 3 -9.60 10.31 -5.36
N SER A 4 -10.84 10.79 -5.13
CA SER A 4 -11.61 10.48 -3.93
C SER A 4 -11.82 8.96 -3.76
N ARG A 5 -11.67 8.46 -2.53
CA ARG A 5 -11.86 7.06 -2.11
C ARG A 5 -10.95 6.04 -2.80
N GLN A 6 -9.93 6.47 -3.53
CA GLN A 6 -8.96 5.57 -4.16
C GLN A 6 -7.91 5.08 -3.17
N CYS A 7 -7.24 3.97 -3.51
CA CYS A 7 -6.19 3.40 -2.67
C CYS A 7 -5.03 4.38 -2.48
N THR A 8 -4.68 5.11 -3.51
CA THR A 8 -3.60 6.11 -3.47
C THR A 8 -3.93 7.27 -2.54
N LEU A 9 -5.18 7.74 -2.53
CA LEU A 9 -5.59 8.80 -1.62
C LEU A 9 -5.46 8.36 -0.16
N TRP A 10 -5.96 7.18 0.17
CA TRP A 10 -5.85 6.68 1.53
C TRP A 10 -4.40 6.55 1.97
N ALA A 11 -3.56 5.92 1.15
CA ALA A 11 -2.15 5.74 1.49
C ALA A 11 -1.44 7.09 1.69
N TYR A 12 -1.72 8.08 0.85
CA TYR A 12 -1.20 9.44 1.00
C TYR A 12 -1.61 10.05 2.34
N LEU A 13 -2.90 10.01 2.65
CA LEU A 13 -3.45 10.58 3.89
C LEU A 13 -2.91 9.87 5.13
N ARG A 14 -2.92 8.54 5.11
CA ARG A 14 -2.49 7.75 6.27
C ARG A 14 -1.00 7.91 6.56
N ARG A 15 -0.18 7.92 5.53
CA ARG A 15 1.26 8.17 5.67
C ARG A 15 1.53 9.56 6.28
N SER A 16 0.77 10.56 5.87
CA SER A 16 0.85 11.89 6.45
C SER A 16 0.48 11.87 7.94
N GLN A 17 -0.59 11.18 8.32
CA GLN A 17 -0.99 11.02 9.72
C GLN A 17 0.08 10.37 10.58
N LEU A 18 0.86 9.45 9.98
CA LEU A 18 1.92 8.70 10.67
C LEU A 18 3.27 9.43 10.65
N SER A 19 3.32 10.65 10.15
CA SER A 19 4.55 11.44 9.99
C SER A 19 5.58 10.77 9.06
N LEU A 20 5.08 10.02 8.08
CA LEU A 20 5.86 9.37 7.02
C LEU A 20 5.39 9.84 5.65
N PRO A 21 5.38 11.16 5.40
CA PRO A 21 4.70 11.70 4.22
C PRO A 21 5.31 11.19 2.91
N VAL A 22 4.45 11.07 1.90
CA VAL A 22 4.86 10.89 0.51
C VAL A 22 4.32 12.06 -0.29
N GLY A 23 4.89 12.28 -1.47
CA GLY A 23 4.39 13.34 -2.36
C GLY A 23 3.00 13.00 -2.92
N SER A 24 2.34 14.00 -3.50
CA SER A 24 1.01 13.84 -4.09
C SER A 24 1.05 13.33 -5.54
N TYR A 25 2.23 12.99 -6.05
CA TYR A 25 2.45 12.52 -7.43
C TYR A 25 3.25 11.22 -7.46
N MET A 26 2.92 10.26 -6.58
CA MET A 26 3.56 8.95 -6.57
C MET A 26 3.09 8.06 -7.71
N GLY A 27 2.05 8.44 -8.41
CA GLY A 27 1.46 7.69 -9.51
C GLY A 27 0.39 6.71 -9.07
N ASN A 28 0.11 5.72 -9.90
CA ASN A 28 -0.84 4.65 -9.58
C ASN A 28 -0.28 3.74 -8.49
N GLY A 29 -1.15 2.96 -7.85
CA GLY A 29 -0.73 2.10 -6.75
C GLY A 29 0.48 1.22 -7.09
N ALA A 30 0.45 0.57 -8.25
CA ALA A 30 1.54 -0.28 -8.71
C ALA A 30 2.87 0.46 -8.93
N ASP A 31 2.82 1.76 -9.15
CA ASP A 31 4.00 2.56 -9.52
C ASP A 31 4.73 3.15 -8.31
N TRP A 32 4.12 3.08 -7.13
CA TRP A 32 4.65 3.72 -5.93
C TRP A 32 6.08 3.26 -5.57
N ALA A 33 6.36 1.96 -5.71
CA ALA A 33 7.69 1.44 -5.38
C ALA A 33 8.78 2.04 -6.28
N ASN A 34 8.55 2.06 -7.59
CA ASN A 34 9.53 2.61 -8.54
C ASN A 34 9.68 4.12 -8.38
N THR A 35 8.57 4.84 -8.22
CA THR A 35 8.60 6.29 -7.96
C THR A 35 9.39 6.58 -6.68
N ALA A 36 9.12 5.82 -5.61
CA ALA A 36 9.80 5.98 -4.34
C ALA A 36 11.31 5.74 -4.44
N ARG A 37 11.74 4.72 -5.18
CA ARG A 37 13.17 4.48 -5.43
C ARG A 37 13.82 5.67 -6.11
N GLY A 38 13.17 6.24 -7.11
CA GLY A 38 13.67 7.41 -7.83
C GLY A 38 13.77 8.65 -6.94
N LEU A 39 12.96 8.73 -5.89
CA LEU A 39 12.95 9.83 -4.94
C LEU A 39 13.84 9.60 -3.71
N GLY A 40 14.46 8.43 -3.59
CA GLY A 40 15.37 8.13 -2.50
C GLY A 40 14.73 7.49 -1.27
N TYR A 41 13.47 7.06 -1.34
CA TYR A 41 12.86 6.27 -0.26
C TYR A 41 13.47 4.89 -0.19
N LEU A 42 13.55 4.34 1.02
CA LEU A 42 13.91 2.92 1.20
C LEU A 42 12.75 2.05 0.74
N VAL A 43 13.01 1.15 -0.21
CA VAL A 43 12.03 0.21 -0.75
C VAL A 43 12.60 -1.20 -0.68
N ASN A 44 11.87 -2.12 -0.05
CA ASN A 44 12.27 -3.52 0.08
C ASN A 44 11.05 -4.43 0.25
N ASN A 45 11.27 -5.70 0.59
CA ASN A 45 10.21 -6.69 0.81
C ASN A 45 9.92 -6.95 2.28
N THR A 46 10.44 -6.12 3.19
CA THR A 46 10.25 -6.29 4.63
C THR A 46 9.18 -5.33 5.13
N PRO A 47 8.05 -5.82 5.68
CA PRO A 47 7.01 -4.96 6.19
C PRO A 47 7.41 -4.30 7.50
N HIS A 48 7.09 -3.02 7.64
CA HIS A 48 7.13 -2.29 8.91
C HIS A 48 5.86 -1.45 9.04
N VAL A 49 5.44 -1.21 10.27
CA VAL A 49 4.29 -0.34 10.54
C VAL A 49 4.50 1.03 9.88
N GLY A 50 3.50 1.49 9.16
CA GLY A 50 3.52 2.75 8.43
C GLY A 50 4.05 2.65 7.01
N ALA A 51 4.66 1.54 6.61
CA ALA A 51 5.11 1.37 5.23
C ALA A 51 3.92 1.33 4.26
N ALA A 52 4.11 1.88 3.06
CA ALA A 52 3.16 1.69 1.97
C ALA A 52 3.44 0.34 1.31
N MET A 53 2.46 -0.54 1.33
CA MET A 53 2.54 -1.87 0.73
C MET A 53 2.04 -1.80 -0.70
N VAL A 54 2.89 -2.20 -1.64
CA VAL A 54 2.66 -2.02 -3.08
C VAL A 54 2.32 -3.35 -3.73
N PHE A 55 1.21 -3.36 -4.47
CA PHE A 55 0.76 -4.52 -5.23
C PHE A 55 0.87 -4.20 -6.72
N ALA A 56 1.56 -5.08 -7.45
CA ALA A 56 1.70 -4.94 -8.89
C ALA A 56 0.36 -5.15 -9.59
N ARG A 57 0.28 -4.69 -10.84
CA ARG A 57 -0.91 -4.89 -11.69
C ARG A 57 -1.21 -6.37 -11.79
N GLY A 58 -2.45 -6.76 -11.45
CA GLY A 58 -2.89 -8.15 -11.50
C GLY A 58 -2.32 -9.06 -10.42
N GLN A 59 -1.58 -8.52 -9.45
CA GLN A 59 -1.03 -9.33 -8.35
C GLN A 59 -2.14 -9.73 -7.38
N SER A 60 -2.07 -10.95 -6.86
CA SER A 60 -2.98 -11.41 -5.81
C SER A 60 -2.75 -10.62 -4.52
N VAL A 61 -3.81 -10.11 -3.94
CA VAL A 61 -3.79 -9.42 -2.65
C VAL A 61 -4.07 -10.48 -1.57
N GLY A 62 -3.00 -11.11 -1.10
CA GLY A 62 -3.05 -12.11 -0.04
C GLY A 62 -3.92 -13.33 -0.33
N GLY A 63 -4.21 -13.62 -1.58
CA GLY A 63 -5.13 -14.68 -1.96
C GLY A 63 -6.60 -14.30 -1.84
N HIS A 64 -6.94 -13.07 -1.41
CA HIS A 64 -8.32 -12.65 -1.17
C HIS A 64 -8.97 -12.06 -2.43
N TRP A 65 -8.20 -11.31 -3.21
CA TRP A 65 -8.68 -10.66 -4.43
C TRP A 65 -7.47 -10.28 -5.30
N THR A 66 -7.73 -9.75 -6.48
CA THR A 66 -6.67 -9.41 -7.45
C THR A 66 -6.56 -7.89 -7.59
N ALA A 67 -5.36 -7.36 -7.48
CA ALA A 67 -5.10 -5.94 -7.69
C ALA A 67 -5.45 -5.55 -9.12
N ASP A 68 -5.94 -4.33 -9.28
CA ASP A 68 -6.40 -3.81 -10.56
C ASP A 68 -5.36 -4.03 -11.66
N TRP A 69 -5.81 -4.56 -12.81
CA TRP A 69 -4.92 -4.90 -13.92
C TRP A 69 -4.33 -3.67 -14.61
N GLN A 70 -4.95 -2.52 -14.44
CA GLN A 70 -4.48 -1.27 -15.05
C GLN A 70 -3.66 -0.42 -14.08
N TYR A 71 -4.03 -0.39 -12.79
CA TYR A 71 -3.46 0.55 -11.83
C TYR A 71 -2.72 -0.12 -10.68
N GLY A 72 -2.89 -1.42 -10.47
CA GLY A 72 -2.39 -2.10 -9.29
C GLY A 72 -3.08 -1.61 -8.02
N HIS A 73 -2.37 -1.66 -6.89
CA HIS A 73 -2.94 -1.29 -5.59
C HIS A 73 -1.84 -0.85 -4.63
N VAL A 74 -2.20 -0.05 -3.64
CA VAL A 74 -1.33 0.34 -2.55
C VAL A 74 -2.14 0.39 -1.26
N ALA A 75 -1.53 -0.06 -0.16
CA ALA A 75 -2.14 -0.07 1.18
C ALA A 75 -1.12 0.43 2.20
N VAL A 76 -1.52 0.55 3.46
CA VAL A 76 -0.62 0.95 4.54
C VAL A 76 -0.58 -0.15 5.59
N VAL A 77 0.62 -0.51 6.02
CA VAL A 77 0.83 -1.49 7.08
C VAL A 77 0.49 -0.86 8.42
N GLU A 78 -0.51 -1.42 9.10
CA GLU A 78 -0.94 -0.95 10.42
C GLU A 78 -0.35 -1.77 11.56
N ARG A 79 -0.06 -3.04 11.31
CA ARG A 79 0.58 -3.93 12.29
C ARG A 79 1.30 -5.07 11.60
N VAL A 80 2.46 -5.44 12.13
CA VAL A 80 3.16 -6.66 11.76
C VAL A 80 2.91 -7.67 12.88
N ASN A 81 2.25 -8.77 12.56
CA ASN A 81 1.88 -9.79 13.53
C ASN A 81 3.04 -10.74 13.84
N ALA A 82 2.97 -11.43 14.97
CA ALA A 82 4.03 -12.34 15.41
C ALA A 82 4.30 -13.48 14.42
N ASP A 83 3.29 -13.90 13.65
CA ASP A 83 3.42 -14.94 12.63
C ASP A 83 3.95 -14.44 11.28
N GLY A 84 4.29 -13.15 11.19
CA GLY A 84 4.79 -12.52 9.98
C GLY A 84 3.71 -11.97 9.05
N SER A 85 2.44 -12.21 9.34
CA SER A 85 1.34 -11.57 8.59
C SER A 85 1.27 -10.08 8.90
N VAL A 86 0.58 -9.32 8.05
CA VAL A 86 0.40 -7.89 8.25
C VAL A 86 -1.07 -7.52 8.19
N LEU A 87 -1.48 -6.65 9.12
CA LEU A 87 -2.77 -5.98 9.04
C LEU A 87 -2.58 -4.71 8.24
N ILE A 88 -3.39 -4.53 7.22
CA ILE A 88 -3.32 -3.36 6.34
C ILE A 88 -4.61 -2.56 6.37
N SER A 89 -4.48 -1.26 6.13
CA SER A 89 -5.60 -0.37 5.82
C SER A 89 -5.49 0.08 4.37
N GLU A 90 -6.63 0.21 3.69
CA GLU A 90 -6.64 0.46 2.26
C GLU A 90 -7.89 1.19 1.82
N GLY A 91 -7.75 2.05 0.81
CA GLY A 91 -8.87 2.69 0.13
C GLY A 91 -9.19 1.97 -1.16
N GLY A 92 -10.36 2.25 -1.69
CA GLY A 92 -10.80 1.72 -2.98
C GLY A 92 -12.30 1.83 -3.12
N THR A 93 -12.76 2.07 -4.35
CA THR A 93 -14.20 2.27 -4.61
C THR A 93 -15.01 0.98 -4.46
N GLY A 94 -14.36 -0.19 -4.52
CA GLY A 94 -15.01 -1.48 -4.32
C GLY A 94 -15.21 -1.88 -2.86
N PHE A 95 -14.62 -1.16 -1.91
CA PHE A 95 -14.77 -1.46 -0.49
C PHE A 95 -15.99 -0.76 0.10
N ALA A 96 -16.62 -1.42 1.08
CA ALA A 96 -17.78 -0.87 1.76
C ALA A 96 -17.44 0.34 2.64
N THR A 97 -16.21 0.40 3.15
CA THR A 97 -15.73 1.49 4.02
C THR A 97 -14.45 2.10 3.45
N PHE A 98 -14.16 3.32 3.87
CA PHE A 98 -12.92 4.02 3.56
C PHE A 98 -12.28 4.50 4.87
N PRO A 99 -11.20 3.88 5.38
CA PRO A 99 -10.52 2.71 4.79
C PRO A 99 -11.24 1.39 5.09
N ALA A 100 -10.84 0.37 4.34
CA ALA A 100 -11.09 -1.02 4.65
C ALA A 100 -9.86 -1.65 5.28
N TRP A 101 -9.98 -2.87 5.83
CA TRP A 101 -8.92 -3.57 6.56
C TRP A 101 -8.88 -5.02 6.15
N GLU A 102 -7.68 -5.59 6.03
CA GLU A 102 -7.51 -7.02 5.85
C GLU A 102 -6.13 -7.47 6.34
N THR A 103 -5.97 -8.77 6.54
CA THR A 103 -4.70 -9.37 6.94
C THR A 103 -4.11 -10.16 5.79
N ILE A 104 -2.82 -9.92 5.50
CA ILE A 104 -2.09 -10.56 4.42
C ILE A 104 -1.04 -11.48 5.03
N SER A 105 -1.12 -12.80 4.76
CA SER A 105 -0.24 -13.79 5.37
C SER A 105 1.10 -13.94 4.65
N ASN A 106 1.15 -13.73 3.32
CA ASN A 106 2.37 -13.88 2.52
C ASN A 106 3.10 -12.53 2.34
N ALA A 107 3.33 -11.82 3.44
CA ALA A 107 3.81 -10.44 3.43
C ALA A 107 5.14 -10.23 2.70
N GLY A 108 6.01 -11.21 2.67
CA GLY A 108 7.31 -11.12 1.97
C GLY A 108 7.24 -11.13 0.44
N ALA A 109 6.06 -11.40 -0.12
CA ALA A 109 5.86 -11.42 -1.57
C ALA A 109 5.69 -10.02 -2.18
N TYR A 110 5.60 -8.99 -1.36
CA TYR A 110 5.24 -7.63 -1.79
C TYR A 110 6.36 -6.63 -1.51
N GLN A 111 6.26 -5.46 -2.13
CA GLN A 111 7.19 -4.37 -1.91
C GLN A 111 6.63 -3.36 -0.92
N TYR A 112 7.51 -2.75 -0.15
CA TYR A 112 7.15 -1.78 0.89
C TYR A 112 7.98 -0.52 0.73
N VAL A 113 7.29 0.64 0.71
CA VAL A 113 7.90 1.97 0.71
C VAL A 113 7.98 2.44 2.15
N HIS A 114 9.19 2.70 2.65
CA HIS A 114 9.43 3.09 4.03
C HIS A 114 9.57 4.61 4.17
N TYR A 115 10.78 5.13 4.11
CA TYR A 115 11.06 6.55 4.27
C TYR A 115 12.15 7.03 3.31
#